data_e374d8b8398d364eb8b14a109f09530c
#
_entry.id   e374d8b8398d364eb8b14a109f09530c
#
_cell.length_a   1.000
_cell.length_b   1.000
_cell.length_c   1.000
_cell.angle_alpha   90.00
_cell.angle_beta   90.00
_cell.angle_gamma   90.00
#
_symmetry.space_group_name_H-M   'P 1'
#
loop_
_entity.id
_entity.type
_entity.pdbx_description
1 polymer ?
#
loop_
_entity_poly.entity_id
_entity_poly.type
_entity_poly.pdbx_seq_one_letter_code
_entity_poly.pdbx_strand_id
1 'polypeptide(L)'
;MKKTLVIGSAVCDVILPLNHLPARNEDINFYHQEMSLGGCASNVCGILRHFQIPFVPFLPVGTGIYGDFVRKQLALRGFESCCPASEDENGCCYCLVEPDGERTFLCLRGAEYLFRREWFSFLEESGQTEQTDSVYVCGLELEAATGPVILDFLERHSNFRIYFAPSARIS
;
A
#
# COMPACT_ATOMS: atom_id res chain seq x y z
N MET A 1 -14.19 8.00 19.82
CA MET A 1 -13.05 8.68 19.19
C MET A 1 -13.20 8.44 17.69
N LYS A 2 -13.04 9.47 16.88
CA LYS A 2 -13.09 9.35 15.41
C LYS A 2 -11.89 8.56 14.91
N LYS A 3 -12.03 7.95 13.74
CA LYS A 3 -11.00 7.11 13.11
C LYS A 3 -10.26 7.87 12.00
N THR A 4 -9.08 7.40 11.66
CA THR A 4 -8.36 7.82 10.44
C THR A 4 -8.59 6.78 9.34
N LEU A 5 -9.14 7.18 8.21
CA LEU A 5 -9.20 6.35 7.01
C LEU A 5 -7.82 6.33 6.37
N VAL A 6 -7.26 5.16 6.14
CA VAL A 6 -5.94 4.99 5.52
C VAL A 6 -6.15 4.38 4.14
N ILE A 7 -6.01 5.19 3.10
CA ILE A 7 -6.16 4.78 1.70
C ILE A 7 -4.78 4.58 1.09
N GLY A 8 -4.54 3.41 0.50
CA GLY A 8 -3.31 3.19 -0.24
C GLY A 8 -2.87 1.74 -0.31
N SER A 9 -1.60 1.52 -0.63
CA SER A 9 -1.06 0.21 -0.95
C SER A 9 -0.60 -0.58 0.26
N ALA A 10 -0.76 -1.91 0.14
CA ALA A 10 -0.06 -2.94 0.90
C ALA A 10 0.69 -3.83 -0.08
N VAL A 11 2.01 -3.83 -0.01
CA VAL A 11 2.91 -4.42 -1.01
C VAL A 11 3.75 -5.53 -0.39
N CYS A 12 4.03 -6.57 -1.16
CA CYS A 12 5.07 -7.53 -0.81
C CYS A 12 6.42 -6.98 -1.29
N ASP A 13 7.29 -6.60 -0.35
CA ASP A 13 8.68 -6.27 -0.64
C ASP A 13 9.50 -7.56 -0.65
N VAL A 14 10.15 -7.85 -1.78
CA VAL A 14 11.09 -8.96 -1.95
C VAL A 14 12.50 -8.38 -1.87
N ILE A 15 13.16 -8.55 -0.73
CA ILE A 15 14.45 -7.97 -0.42
C ILE A 15 15.55 -8.91 -0.90
N LEU A 16 16.42 -8.41 -1.77
CA LEU A 16 17.49 -9.14 -2.43
C LEU A 16 18.84 -8.46 -2.12
N PRO A 17 19.60 -8.95 -1.14
CA PRO A 17 20.96 -8.49 -0.93
C PRO A 17 21.87 -8.92 -2.10
N LEU A 18 22.56 -7.95 -2.71
CA LEU A 18 23.44 -8.13 -3.85
C LEU A 18 24.83 -7.64 -3.51
N ASN A 19 25.85 -8.15 -4.21
CA ASN A 19 27.20 -7.59 -4.12
C ASN A 19 27.35 -6.26 -4.88
N HIS A 20 26.56 -6.09 -5.93
CA HIS A 20 26.44 -4.88 -6.76
C HIS A 20 25.19 -4.99 -7.64
N LEU A 21 24.71 -3.89 -8.20
CA LEU A 21 23.66 -3.92 -9.22
C LEU A 21 24.19 -4.53 -10.51
N PRO A 22 23.42 -5.44 -11.16
CA PRO A 22 23.87 -6.06 -12.40
C PRO A 22 24.05 -5.04 -13.52
N ALA A 23 25.20 -5.08 -14.19
CA ALA A 23 25.43 -4.32 -15.39
C ALA A 23 24.67 -4.95 -16.58
N ARG A 24 24.61 -4.22 -17.70
CA ARG A 24 23.96 -4.74 -18.91
C ARG A 24 24.66 -6.02 -19.40
N ASN A 25 23.90 -7.09 -19.62
CA ASN A 25 24.36 -8.44 -20.02
C ASN A 25 25.18 -9.18 -18.95
N GLU A 26 25.16 -8.74 -17.72
CA GLU A 26 25.78 -9.45 -16.63
C GLU A 26 24.78 -10.45 -16.00
N ASP A 27 25.27 -11.64 -15.65
CA ASP A 27 24.56 -12.65 -14.88
C ASP A 27 25.18 -12.70 -13.47
N ILE A 28 24.38 -12.38 -12.45
CA ILE A 28 24.82 -12.39 -11.06
C ILE A 28 24.00 -13.36 -10.24
N ASN A 29 24.60 -13.90 -9.20
CA ASN A 29 23.91 -14.74 -8.23
C ASN A 29 23.66 -13.98 -6.93
N PHE A 30 22.47 -14.17 -6.35
CA PHE A 30 22.16 -13.80 -4.98
C PHE A 30 21.81 -15.08 -4.20
N TYR A 31 22.15 -15.12 -2.91
CA TYR A 31 22.07 -16.32 -2.09
C TYR A 31 21.01 -16.25 -1.00
N HIS A 32 20.33 -15.13 -0.88
CA HIS A 32 19.30 -14.91 0.13
C HIS A 32 18.21 -14.01 -0.42
N GLN A 33 16.96 -14.29 -0.03
CA GLN A 33 15.85 -13.38 -0.21
C GLN A 33 14.98 -13.36 1.03
N GLU A 34 14.37 -12.24 1.29
CA GLU A 34 13.39 -12.06 2.35
C GLU A 34 12.13 -11.40 1.80
N MET A 35 10.95 -11.84 2.27
CA MET A 35 9.69 -11.19 1.96
C MET A 35 9.21 -10.42 3.18
N SER A 36 8.90 -9.15 2.99
CA SER A 36 8.39 -8.26 4.03
C SER A 36 7.12 -7.54 3.58
N LEU A 37 6.24 -7.24 4.53
CA LEU A 37 5.09 -6.40 4.24
C LEU A 37 5.54 -4.94 4.21
N GLY A 38 5.41 -4.32 3.05
CA GLY A 38 5.66 -2.91 2.77
C GLY A 38 4.41 -2.19 2.25
N GLY A 39 4.64 -1.08 1.59
CA GLY A 39 3.61 -0.15 1.13
C GLY A 39 3.37 1.00 2.11
N CYS A 40 3.20 2.21 1.58
CA CYS A 40 3.10 3.41 2.40
C CYS A 40 1.92 3.34 3.38
N ALA A 41 0.75 2.94 2.89
CA ALA A 41 -0.47 2.89 3.70
C ALA A 41 -0.43 1.77 4.75
N SER A 42 0.07 0.58 4.40
CA SER A 42 0.20 -0.52 5.37
C SER A 42 1.17 -0.17 6.51
N ASN A 43 2.24 0.57 6.22
CA ASN A 43 3.18 1.06 7.23
C ASN A 43 2.52 2.06 8.17
N VAL A 44 1.70 2.99 7.65
CA VAL A 44 0.91 3.91 8.48
C VAL A 44 -0.09 3.15 9.34
N CYS A 45 -0.80 2.16 8.80
CA CYS A 45 -1.68 1.29 9.59
C CYS A 45 -0.93 0.60 10.74
N GLY A 46 0.29 0.10 10.48
CA GLY A 46 1.14 -0.51 11.50
C GLY A 46 1.50 0.46 12.64
N ILE A 47 1.84 1.71 12.29
CA ILE A 47 2.13 2.77 13.27
C ILE A 47 0.87 3.12 14.08
N LEU A 48 -0.26 3.35 13.42
CA LEU A 48 -1.53 3.66 14.10
C LEU A 48 -1.93 2.52 15.05
N ARG A 49 -1.76 1.27 14.63
CA ARG A 49 -2.00 0.09 15.46
C ARG A 49 -1.09 0.06 16.69
N HIS A 50 0.21 0.32 16.51
CA HIS A 50 1.18 0.36 17.61
C HIS A 50 0.82 1.38 18.68
N PHE A 51 0.38 2.57 18.27
CA PHE A 51 -0.05 3.63 19.19
C PHE A 51 -1.53 3.53 19.61
N GLN A 52 -2.22 2.46 19.25
CA GLN A 52 -3.64 2.23 19.57
C GLN A 52 -4.57 3.36 19.10
N ILE A 53 -4.19 4.03 18.01
CA ILE A 53 -5.02 5.05 17.36
C ILE A 53 -6.03 4.34 16.45
N PRO A 54 -7.35 4.62 16.58
CA PRO A 54 -8.36 3.99 15.74
C PRO A 54 -8.20 4.37 14.26
N PHE A 55 -8.27 3.39 13.39
CA PHE A 55 -8.18 3.60 11.94
C PHE A 55 -9.08 2.63 11.15
N VAL A 56 -9.30 2.95 9.90
CA VAL A 56 -9.99 2.13 8.90
C VAL A 56 -9.00 1.87 7.76
N PRO A 57 -8.49 0.64 7.60
CA PRO A 57 -7.55 0.33 6.52
C PRO A 57 -8.30 0.06 5.22
N PHE A 58 -8.15 0.92 4.23
CA PHE A 58 -8.72 0.77 2.89
C PHE A 58 -7.60 0.49 1.89
N LEU A 59 -7.15 -0.76 1.88
CA LEU A 59 -5.98 -1.25 1.19
C LEU A 59 -6.41 -2.32 0.19
N PRO A 60 -6.43 -2.07 -1.13
CA PRO A 60 -6.70 -3.11 -2.10
C PRO A 60 -5.67 -4.24 -1.96
N VAL A 61 -6.15 -5.48 -1.90
CA VAL A 61 -5.30 -6.68 -1.86
C VAL A 61 -5.81 -7.65 -2.92
N GLY A 62 -4.91 -8.01 -3.82
CA GLY A 62 -5.19 -8.90 -4.93
C GLY A 62 -4.98 -10.37 -4.65
N THR A 63 -5.00 -11.17 -5.69
CA THR A 63 -4.77 -12.63 -5.68
C THR A 63 -3.28 -12.96 -5.88
N GLY A 64 -2.97 -14.25 -5.99
CA GLY A 64 -1.63 -14.76 -6.24
C GLY A 64 -0.75 -14.81 -4.99
N ILE A 65 0.50 -15.26 -5.18
CA ILE A 65 1.44 -15.49 -4.07
C ILE A 65 1.70 -14.24 -3.23
N TYR A 66 1.76 -13.08 -3.86
CA TYR A 66 1.99 -11.80 -3.17
C TYR A 66 0.74 -11.34 -2.44
N GLY A 67 -0.46 -11.51 -3.03
CA GLY A 67 -1.72 -11.21 -2.36
C GLY A 67 -1.96 -12.08 -1.13
N ASP A 68 -1.68 -13.38 -1.22
CA ASP A 68 -1.79 -14.30 -0.09
C ASP A 68 -0.80 -13.94 1.03
N PHE A 69 0.43 -13.59 0.66
CA PHE A 69 1.43 -13.12 1.61
C PHE A 69 0.95 -11.84 2.32
N VAL A 70 0.50 -10.83 1.56
CA VAL A 70 0.02 -9.55 2.10
C VAL A 70 -1.14 -9.77 3.07
N ARG A 71 -2.18 -10.52 2.68
CA ARG A 71 -3.31 -10.83 3.58
C ARG A 71 -2.87 -11.47 4.88
N LYS A 72 -2.00 -12.48 4.79
CA LYS A 72 -1.44 -13.16 5.97
C LYS A 72 -0.69 -12.19 6.88
N GLN A 73 0.12 -11.31 6.31
CA GLN A 73 0.91 -10.35 7.09
C GLN A 73 0.04 -9.26 7.74
N LEU A 74 -1.00 -8.78 7.06
CA LEU A 74 -1.96 -7.84 7.64
C LEU A 74 -2.67 -8.47 8.85
N ALA A 75 -3.15 -9.72 8.69
CA ALA A 75 -3.79 -10.46 9.78
C ALA A 75 -2.85 -10.67 10.98
N LEU A 76 -1.58 -11.02 10.73
CA LEU A 76 -0.56 -11.15 11.80
C LEU A 76 -0.30 -9.83 12.53
N ARG A 77 -0.45 -8.69 11.86
CA ARG A 77 -0.37 -7.36 12.46
C ARG A 77 -1.66 -6.94 13.19
N GLY A 78 -2.69 -7.79 13.17
CA GLY A 78 -3.95 -7.62 13.91
C GLY A 78 -4.94 -6.67 13.26
N PHE A 79 -4.92 -6.53 11.93
CA PHE A 79 -5.94 -5.83 11.16
C PHE A 79 -6.09 -6.42 9.75
N GLU A 80 -7.24 -6.18 9.16
CA GLU A 80 -7.56 -6.57 7.78
C GLU A 80 -8.05 -5.34 7.01
N SER A 81 -7.87 -5.35 5.70
CA SER A 81 -8.44 -4.30 4.86
C SER A 81 -9.95 -4.39 4.80
N CYS A 82 -10.62 -3.25 4.87
CA CYS A 82 -12.06 -3.15 4.60
C CYS A 82 -12.38 -2.98 3.10
N CYS A 83 -11.35 -2.91 2.24
CA CYS A 83 -11.54 -2.87 0.80
C CYS A 83 -12.08 -4.22 0.30
N PRO A 84 -13.06 -4.24 -0.61
CA PRO A 84 -13.51 -5.48 -1.23
C PRO A 84 -12.36 -6.24 -1.91
N ALA A 85 -12.48 -7.57 -1.97
CA ALA A 85 -11.48 -8.41 -2.60
C ALA A 85 -11.35 -8.08 -4.10
N SER A 86 -10.11 -8.03 -4.60
CA SER A 86 -9.82 -7.90 -6.02
C SER A 86 -9.53 -9.27 -6.62
N GLU A 87 -9.97 -9.48 -7.87
CA GLU A 87 -9.61 -10.65 -8.68
C GLU A 87 -8.26 -10.46 -9.40
N ASP A 88 -7.78 -9.23 -9.48
CA ASP A 88 -6.48 -8.92 -10.06
C ASP A 88 -5.34 -9.46 -9.18
N GLU A 89 -4.19 -9.78 -9.76
CA GLU A 89 -3.03 -10.19 -8.99
C GLU A 89 -2.42 -9.02 -8.21
N ASN A 90 -1.92 -9.30 -7.01
CA ASN A 90 -1.13 -8.32 -6.26
C ASN A 90 0.25 -8.17 -6.87
N GLY A 91 0.73 -6.95 -6.93
CA GLY A 91 2.10 -6.66 -7.31
C GLY A 91 3.11 -6.94 -6.20
N CYS A 92 4.37 -6.65 -6.50
CA CYS A 92 5.47 -6.73 -5.53
C CYS A 92 6.50 -5.65 -5.81
N CYS A 93 7.38 -5.43 -4.86
CA CYS A 93 8.53 -4.56 -5.01
C CYS A 93 9.82 -5.36 -4.76
N TYR A 94 10.65 -5.54 -5.77
CA TYR A 94 11.99 -6.08 -5.59
C TYR A 94 12.91 -4.97 -5.09
N CYS A 95 13.42 -5.15 -3.87
CA CYS A 95 14.33 -4.23 -3.20
C CYS A 95 15.76 -4.78 -3.35
N LEU A 96 16.51 -4.28 -4.32
CA LEU A 96 17.91 -4.62 -4.54
C LEU A 96 18.76 -3.82 -3.56
N VAL A 97 19.46 -4.51 -2.65
CA VAL A 97 20.20 -3.88 -1.55
C VAL A 97 21.70 -4.14 -1.75
N GLU A 98 22.46 -3.07 -1.90
CA GLU A 98 23.92 -3.13 -2.05
C GLU A 98 24.63 -3.14 -0.67
N PRO A 99 25.92 -3.52 -0.58
CA PRO A 99 26.63 -3.68 0.68
C PRO A 99 26.76 -2.39 1.52
N ASP A 100 26.71 -1.23 0.89
CA ASP A 100 26.70 0.09 1.52
C ASP A 100 25.33 0.52 2.06
N GLY A 101 24.27 -0.30 1.78
CA GLY A 101 22.92 -0.05 2.20
C GLY A 101 22.07 0.75 1.19
N GLU A 102 22.64 1.14 0.06
CA GLU A 102 21.86 1.75 -1.04
C GLU A 102 20.85 0.76 -1.60
N ARG A 103 19.74 1.29 -2.07
CA ARG A 103 18.59 0.48 -2.52
C ARG A 103 18.09 0.91 -3.87
N THR A 104 17.93 -0.05 -4.76
CA THR A 104 17.24 0.13 -6.03
C THR A 104 15.96 -0.69 -6.06
N PHE A 105 14.88 -0.10 -6.56
CA PHE A 105 13.56 -0.72 -6.52
C PHE A 105 13.06 -1.04 -7.92
N LEU A 106 12.56 -2.26 -8.10
CA LEU A 106 11.83 -2.71 -9.30
C LEU A 106 10.41 -3.08 -8.87
N CYS A 107 9.45 -2.23 -9.19
CA CYS A 107 8.07 -2.42 -8.75
C CYS A 107 7.19 -2.97 -9.88
N LEU A 108 6.59 -4.13 -9.64
CA LEU A 108 5.45 -4.64 -10.39
C LEU A 108 4.18 -4.13 -9.72
N ARG A 109 3.44 -3.24 -10.37
CA ARG A 109 2.16 -2.72 -9.87
C ARG A 109 1.05 -3.72 -10.17
N GLY A 110 0.23 -4.02 -9.18
CA GLY A 110 -0.92 -4.91 -9.26
C GLY A 110 -2.16 -4.31 -8.61
N ALA A 111 -2.99 -5.16 -8.05
CA ALA A 111 -4.27 -4.81 -7.43
C ALA A 111 -4.17 -3.69 -6.38
N GLU A 112 -3.04 -3.59 -5.66
CA GLU A 112 -2.80 -2.62 -4.60
C GLU A 112 -2.77 -1.15 -5.09
N TYR A 113 -2.70 -0.95 -6.42
CA TYR A 113 -2.79 0.37 -7.07
C TYR A 113 -4.06 0.55 -7.90
N LEU A 114 -4.98 -0.43 -7.89
CA LEU A 114 -6.23 -0.38 -8.63
C LEU A 114 -7.38 -0.01 -7.68
N PHE A 115 -7.80 1.25 -7.73
CA PHE A 115 -8.94 1.73 -6.96
C PHE A 115 -10.17 1.80 -7.84
N ARG A 116 -11.31 1.30 -7.34
CA ARG A 116 -12.57 1.26 -8.07
C ARG A 116 -13.60 2.13 -7.37
N ARG A 117 -14.43 2.83 -8.16
CA ARG A 117 -15.47 3.73 -7.63
C ARG A 117 -16.47 3.00 -6.74
N GLU A 118 -16.88 1.80 -7.14
CA GLU A 118 -17.80 0.95 -6.39
C GLU A 118 -17.25 0.52 -5.02
N TRP A 119 -15.93 0.44 -4.84
CA TRP A 119 -15.34 0.15 -3.54
C TRP A 119 -15.47 1.30 -2.55
N PHE A 120 -15.39 2.52 -3.04
CA PHE A 120 -15.67 3.71 -2.22
C PHE A 120 -17.16 3.82 -1.89
N SER A 121 -18.06 3.49 -2.81
CA SER A 121 -19.49 3.40 -2.51
C SER A 121 -19.77 2.35 -1.41
N PHE A 122 -19.15 1.19 -1.49
CA PHE A 122 -19.23 0.17 -0.43
C PHE A 122 -18.71 0.70 0.92
N LEU A 123 -17.60 1.44 0.93
CA LEU A 123 -17.06 2.07 2.14
C LEU A 123 -18.04 3.07 2.74
N GLU A 124 -18.69 3.89 1.92
CA GLU A 124 -19.72 4.87 2.32
C GLU A 124 -20.94 4.14 2.91
N GLU A 125 -21.47 3.14 2.22
CA GLU A 125 -22.65 2.34 2.64
C GLU A 125 -22.39 1.56 3.94
N SER A 126 -21.14 1.17 4.21
CA SER A 126 -20.76 0.47 5.46
C SER A 126 -20.80 1.36 6.71
N GLY A 127 -21.01 2.68 6.55
CA GLY A 127 -20.98 3.66 7.65
C GLY A 127 -19.59 3.95 8.22
N GLN A 128 -18.53 3.45 7.60
CA GLN A 128 -17.16 3.69 8.06
C GLN A 128 -16.76 5.18 7.89
N THR A 129 -17.25 5.83 6.84
CA THR A 129 -17.00 7.25 6.59
C THR A 129 -17.58 8.16 7.66
N GLU A 130 -18.73 7.82 8.25
CA GLU A 130 -19.36 8.57 9.34
C GLU A 130 -18.55 8.54 10.64
N GLN A 131 -17.76 7.49 10.83
CA GLN A 131 -16.87 7.31 11.98
C GLN A 131 -15.48 7.94 11.76
N THR A 132 -15.23 8.50 10.58
CA THR A 132 -13.95 9.05 10.15
C THR A 132 -13.99 10.59 10.19
N ASP A 133 -12.88 11.22 10.58
CA ASP A 133 -12.68 12.68 10.51
C ASP A 133 -11.37 13.06 9.81
N SER A 134 -10.55 12.08 9.53
CA SER A 134 -9.25 12.27 8.88
C SER A 134 -8.94 11.15 7.90
N VAL A 135 -8.19 11.49 6.84
CA VAL A 135 -7.78 10.56 5.79
C VAL A 135 -6.27 10.69 5.58
N TYR A 136 -5.59 9.56 5.51
CA TYR A 136 -4.22 9.47 4.99
C TYR A 136 -4.25 8.95 3.55
N VAL A 137 -3.47 9.58 2.67
CA VAL A 137 -3.23 9.15 1.29
C VAL A 137 -1.80 9.47 0.87
N CYS A 138 -1.20 8.59 0.06
CA CYS A 138 0.14 8.78 -0.49
C CYS A 138 0.09 9.19 -1.97
N GLY A 139 1.09 9.93 -2.42
CA GLY A 139 1.19 10.37 -3.81
C GLY A 139 1.37 9.23 -4.82
N LEU A 140 1.93 8.09 -4.38
CA LEU A 140 2.11 6.92 -5.25
C LEU A 140 0.78 6.35 -5.78
N GLU A 141 -0.24 6.36 -4.95
CA GLU A 141 -1.59 5.91 -5.32
C GLU A 141 -2.28 6.95 -6.22
N LEU A 142 -2.03 8.23 -5.99
CA LEU A 142 -2.59 9.30 -6.82
C LEU A 142 -1.96 9.35 -8.22
N GLU A 143 -0.72 8.93 -8.38
CA GLU A 143 -0.05 8.78 -9.68
C GLU A 143 -0.56 7.57 -10.49
N ALA A 144 -1.23 6.61 -9.85
CA ALA A 144 -1.78 5.45 -10.55
C ALA A 144 -2.92 5.88 -11.50
N ALA A 145 -3.18 5.08 -12.53
CA ALA A 145 -4.26 5.35 -13.49
C ALA A 145 -5.64 5.51 -12.84
N THR A 146 -5.82 4.90 -11.66
CA THR A 146 -7.06 4.99 -10.87
C THR A 146 -7.00 6.06 -9.77
N GLY A 147 -5.92 6.83 -9.68
CA GLY A 147 -5.76 7.95 -8.74
C GLY A 147 -6.93 8.94 -8.75
N PRO A 148 -7.49 9.33 -9.91
CA PRO A 148 -8.67 10.18 -9.97
C PRO A 148 -9.89 9.67 -9.19
N VAL A 149 -10.03 8.35 -9.02
CA VAL A 149 -11.12 7.77 -8.22
C VAL A 149 -10.98 8.12 -6.73
N ILE A 150 -9.73 8.15 -6.23
CA ILE A 150 -9.43 8.59 -4.86
C ILE A 150 -9.74 10.09 -4.71
N LEU A 151 -9.33 10.91 -5.68
CA LEU A 151 -9.57 12.36 -5.65
C LEU A 151 -11.06 12.67 -5.65
N ASP A 152 -11.86 12.02 -6.51
CA ASP A 152 -13.32 12.15 -6.54
C ASP A 152 -13.96 11.82 -5.17
N PHE A 153 -13.46 10.79 -4.49
CA PHE A 153 -13.91 10.44 -3.14
C PHE A 153 -13.57 11.54 -2.13
N LEU A 154 -12.33 12.03 -2.14
CA LEU A 154 -11.89 13.09 -1.22
C LEU A 154 -12.66 14.40 -1.44
N GLU A 155 -12.95 14.77 -2.69
CA GLU A 155 -13.76 15.95 -3.03
C GLU A 155 -15.18 15.87 -2.46
N ARG A 156 -15.81 14.69 -2.53
CA ARG A 156 -17.15 14.48 -1.93
C ARG A 156 -17.14 14.52 -0.40
N HIS A 157 -15.99 14.30 0.22
CA HIS A 157 -15.80 14.28 1.67
C HIS A 157 -14.88 15.43 2.13
N SER A 158 -15.13 16.64 1.67
CA SER A 158 -14.32 17.84 1.91
C SER A 158 -14.17 18.23 3.40
N ASN A 159 -14.97 17.63 4.28
CA ASN A 159 -14.88 17.80 5.72
C ASN A 159 -13.77 16.96 6.39
N PHE A 160 -13.15 16.03 5.68
CA PHE A 160 -12.03 15.28 6.22
C PHE A 160 -10.76 16.12 6.32
N ARG A 161 -10.01 15.92 7.39
CA ARG A 161 -8.64 16.39 7.48
C ARG A 161 -7.75 15.46 6.69
N ILE A 162 -7.12 15.97 5.63
CA ILE A 162 -6.27 15.16 4.75
C ILE A 162 -4.82 15.22 5.20
N TYR A 163 -4.23 14.04 5.44
CA TYR A 163 -2.79 13.84 5.62
C TYR A 163 -2.22 13.27 4.33
N PHE A 164 -1.49 14.09 3.62
CA PHE A 164 -0.91 13.75 2.33
C PHE A 164 0.60 13.52 2.42
N ALA A 165 1.07 12.33 1.99
CA ALA A 165 2.49 12.02 1.85
C ALA A 165 2.86 12.05 0.36
N PRO A 166 3.55 13.11 -0.14
CA PRO A 166 3.74 13.30 -1.58
C PRO A 166 4.61 12.25 -2.24
N SER A 167 5.45 11.53 -1.49
CA SER A 167 6.45 10.61 -2.06
C SER A 167 7.57 11.32 -2.84
N ALA A 168 8.66 10.60 -3.10
CA ALA A 168 9.83 11.12 -3.81
C ALA A 168 9.64 11.31 -5.33
N ARG A 169 8.49 10.87 -5.89
CA ARG A 169 8.20 10.96 -7.34
C ARG A 169 7.45 12.22 -7.75
N ILE A 170 6.92 12.98 -6.80
CA ILE A 170 6.26 14.25 -7.10
C ILE A 170 7.33 15.32 -7.26
N SER A 171 7.63 15.65 -8.51
CA SER A 171 8.49 16.76 -8.91
C SER A 171 7.64 17.99 -9.20
#